data_47224fb81af94905031097dab5f43fee
#
_entry.id   47224fb81af94905031097dab5f43fee
#
_cell.length_a   1.000
_cell.length_b   1.000
_cell.length_c   1.000
_cell.angle_alpha   90.00
_cell.angle_beta   90.00
_cell.angle_gamma   90.00
#
_symmetry.space_group_name_H-M   'P 1'
#
loop_
_entity.id
_entity.type
_entity.pdbx_description
1 polymer ?
#
loop_
_entity_poly.entity_id
_entity_poly.type
_entity_poly.pdbx_seq_one_letter_code
_entity_poly.pdbx_strand_id
1 'polypeptide(L)'
;LSSSHGLCEAFSFIEISGESDDPTSAVKKIREYIDRIKENGLDPELFERAKKVVYAQTVKSFDSSEEINTLFMSNIIDGVDIFDMPEQLSHVTKDICDSLIRSLFAPESQTVSVIRPEKEKK
;
A
#
# COMPACT_ATOMS: atom_id res chain seq x y z
N LEU A 1 -7.39 -10.78 3.50
CA LEU A 1 -6.26 -9.86 3.52
C LEU A 1 -6.67 -8.51 2.96
N SER A 2 -6.24 -7.45 3.62
CA SER A 2 -6.34 -6.06 3.18
C SER A 2 -4.97 -5.41 3.22
N SER A 3 -4.80 -4.34 2.47
CA SER A 3 -3.60 -3.52 2.53
C SER A 3 -3.97 -2.05 2.65
N SER A 4 -3.20 -1.33 3.42
CA SER A 4 -3.28 0.11 3.57
C SER A 4 -1.88 0.72 3.54
N HIS A 5 -1.82 2.00 3.38
CA HIS A 5 -0.56 2.74 3.47
C HIS A 5 -0.79 4.03 4.25
N GLY A 6 0.24 4.47 4.93
CA GLY A 6 0.28 5.79 5.55
C GLY A 6 1.52 6.53 5.08
N LEU A 7 1.35 7.80 4.82
CA LEU A 7 2.40 8.71 4.47
C LEU A 7 2.30 9.94 5.36
N CYS A 8 3.39 10.32 6.01
CA CYS A 8 3.51 11.60 6.69
C CYS A 8 4.95 12.11 6.55
N GLU A 9 5.18 13.35 6.94
CA GLU A 9 6.48 14.01 6.82
C GLU A 9 7.63 13.25 7.53
N ALA A 10 7.32 12.55 8.62
CA ALA A 10 8.30 11.85 9.44
C ALA A 10 8.55 10.39 9.03
N PHE A 11 7.55 9.69 8.47
CA PHE A 11 7.65 8.28 8.09
C PHE A 11 6.58 7.88 7.08
N SER A 12 6.85 6.78 6.37
CA SER A 12 5.86 6.10 5.54
C SER A 12 5.82 4.62 5.86
N PHE A 13 4.65 4.00 5.71
CA PHE A 13 4.50 2.57 5.96
C PHE A 13 3.48 1.94 5.01
N ILE A 14 3.62 0.63 4.81
CA ILE A 14 2.62 -0.22 4.20
C ILE A 14 2.19 -1.23 5.26
N GLU A 15 0.89 -1.33 5.48
CA GLU A 15 0.28 -2.31 6.35
C GLU A 15 -0.39 -3.40 5.52
N ILE A 16 -0.13 -4.66 5.87
CA ILE A 16 -0.87 -5.81 5.36
C ILE A 16 -1.52 -6.48 6.57
N SER A 17 -2.85 -6.49 6.60
CA SER A 17 -3.64 -7.00 7.71
C SER A 17 -4.63 -8.08 7.24
N GLY A 18 -5.07 -8.91 8.18
CA GLY A 18 -6.05 -9.95 7.90
C GLY A 18 -6.24 -10.92 9.07
N GLU A 19 -7.19 -11.82 8.91
CA GLU A 19 -7.49 -12.88 9.85
C GLU A 19 -7.00 -14.22 9.32
N SER A 20 -6.54 -15.10 10.20
CA SER A 20 -6.06 -16.44 9.86
C SER A 20 -6.09 -17.35 11.08
N ASP A 21 -6.47 -18.60 10.86
CA ASP A 21 -6.37 -19.66 11.88
C ASP A 21 -4.90 -20.03 12.19
N ASP A 22 -4.00 -19.82 11.22
CA ASP A 22 -2.56 -19.99 11.38
C ASP A 22 -1.80 -18.71 10.94
N PRO A 23 -1.67 -17.74 11.86
CA PRO A 23 -0.97 -16.49 11.56
C PRO A 23 0.49 -16.68 11.17
N THR A 24 1.15 -17.69 11.73
CA THR A 24 2.57 -17.95 11.45
C THR A 24 2.77 -18.37 9.97
N SER A 25 1.94 -19.28 9.49
CA SER A 25 1.96 -19.70 8.10
C SER A 25 1.55 -18.57 7.16
N ALA A 26 0.58 -17.75 7.56
CA ALA A 26 0.14 -16.60 6.77
C ALA A 26 1.27 -15.57 6.59
N VAL A 27 1.95 -15.19 7.66
CA VAL A 27 3.11 -14.28 7.62
C VAL A 27 4.23 -14.83 6.74
N LYS A 28 4.53 -16.12 6.88
CA LYS A 28 5.56 -16.78 6.05
C LYS A 28 5.22 -16.67 4.56
N LYS A 29 3.99 -16.99 4.16
CA LYS A 29 3.54 -16.90 2.76
C LYS A 29 3.59 -15.47 2.22
N ILE A 30 3.24 -14.49 3.03
CA ILE A 30 3.33 -13.07 2.65
C ILE A 30 4.79 -12.70 2.38
N ARG A 31 5.70 -13.06 3.27
CA ARG A 31 7.13 -12.79 3.09
C ARG A 31 7.70 -13.46 1.84
N GLU A 32 7.41 -14.74 1.63
CA GLU A 32 7.82 -15.49 0.45
C GLU A 32 7.29 -14.84 -0.85
N TYR A 33 6.08 -14.30 -0.82
CA TYR A 33 5.51 -13.58 -1.95
C TYR A 33 6.23 -12.25 -2.22
N ILE A 34 6.51 -11.48 -1.16
CA ILE A 34 7.26 -10.23 -1.27
C ILE A 34 8.67 -10.49 -1.80
N ASP A 35 9.37 -11.49 -1.27
CA ASP A 35 10.72 -11.84 -1.70
C ASP A 35 10.75 -12.24 -3.19
N ARG A 36 9.75 -12.99 -3.65
CA ARG A 36 9.60 -13.33 -5.06
C ARG A 36 9.41 -12.08 -5.95
N ILE A 37 8.62 -11.09 -5.49
CA ILE A 37 8.49 -9.83 -6.23
C ILE A 37 9.81 -9.06 -6.24
N LYS A 38 10.55 -9.04 -5.12
CA LYS A 38 11.86 -8.37 -5.04
C LYS A 38 12.88 -8.97 -6.01
N GLU A 39 12.82 -10.29 -6.21
CA GLU A 39 13.72 -11.02 -7.13
C GLU A 39 13.31 -10.85 -8.59
N ASN A 40 12.04 -11.04 -8.91
CA ASN A 40 11.56 -11.11 -10.29
C ASN A 40 10.95 -9.80 -10.81
N GLY A 41 10.72 -8.82 -9.92
CA GLY A 41 9.97 -7.62 -10.21
C GLY A 41 8.45 -7.85 -10.25
N LEU A 42 7.71 -6.77 -10.36
CA LEU A 42 6.26 -6.80 -10.55
C LEU A 42 5.89 -7.39 -11.91
N ASP A 43 4.80 -8.11 -11.95
CA ASP A 43 4.20 -8.52 -13.22
C ASP A 43 3.71 -7.28 -14.00
N PRO A 44 4.13 -7.09 -15.27
CA PRO A 44 3.77 -5.90 -16.04
C PRO A 44 2.26 -5.73 -16.26
N GLU A 45 1.54 -6.82 -16.47
CA GLU A 45 0.07 -6.76 -16.70
C GLU A 45 -0.66 -6.39 -15.40
N LEU A 46 -0.24 -6.97 -14.27
CA LEU A 46 -0.78 -6.61 -12.96
C LEU A 46 -0.46 -5.16 -12.59
N PHE A 47 0.74 -4.67 -12.90
CA PHE A 47 1.11 -3.27 -12.68
C PHE A 47 0.21 -2.33 -13.47
N GLU A 48 0.06 -2.54 -14.78
CA GLU A 48 -0.79 -1.70 -15.62
C GLU A 48 -2.26 -1.73 -15.19
N ARG A 49 -2.75 -2.90 -14.78
CA ARG A 49 -4.11 -3.04 -14.24
C ARG A 49 -4.28 -2.27 -12.93
N ALA A 50 -3.35 -2.40 -12.00
CA ALA A 50 -3.37 -1.67 -10.73
C ALA A 50 -3.31 -0.15 -10.95
N LYS A 51 -2.44 0.32 -11.85
CA LYS A 51 -2.32 1.73 -12.22
C LYS A 51 -3.65 2.29 -12.74
N LYS A 52 -4.34 1.56 -13.62
CA LYS A 52 -5.68 1.94 -14.12
C LYS A 52 -6.72 2.03 -13.01
N VAL A 53 -6.69 1.09 -12.07
CA VAL A 53 -7.63 1.09 -10.93
C VAL A 53 -7.40 2.32 -10.05
N VAL A 54 -6.14 2.61 -9.70
CA VAL A 54 -5.78 3.79 -8.89
C VAL A 54 -6.18 5.07 -9.62
N TYR A 55 -5.90 5.17 -10.92
CA TYR A 55 -6.32 6.33 -11.74
C TYR A 55 -7.83 6.52 -11.71
N ALA A 56 -8.60 5.46 -11.93
CA ALA A 56 -10.06 5.53 -11.91
C ALA A 56 -10.61 5.92 -10.52
N GLN A 57 -10.01 5.44 -9.45
CA GLN A 57 -10.37 5.83 -8.09
C GLN A 57 -10.05 7.31 -7.82
N THR A 58 -8.88 7.78 -8.24
CA THR A 58 -8.49 9.19 -8.13
C THR A 58 -9.48 10.09 -8.87
N VAL A 59 -9.81 9.76 -10.12
CA VAL A 59 -10.80 10.55 -10.89
C VAL A 59 -12.18 10.52 -10.22
N LYS A 60 -12.61 9.34 -9.75
CA LYS A 60 -13.91 9.19 -9.08
C LYS A 60 -14.02 10.01 -7.79
N SER A 61 -12.93 10.17 -7.04
CA SER A 61 -12.94 10.96 -5.81
C SER A 61 -13.25 12.45 -6.06
N PHE A 62 -13.04 12.95 -7.28
CA PHE A 62 -13.43 14.31 -7.66
C PHE A 62 -14.94 14.47 -7.90
N ASP A 63 -15.72 13.39 -8.00
CA ASP A 63 -17.17 13.45 -8.14
C ASP A 63 -17.90 13.66 -6.80
N SER A 64 -17.21 13.50 -5.68
CA SER A 64 -17.76 13.65 -4.33
C SER A 64 -17.18 14.87 -3.62
N SER A 65 -18.04 15.82 -3.24
CA SER A 65 -17.61 17.00 -2.48
C SER A 65 -16.98 16.66 -1.14
N GLU A 66 -17.40 15.58 -0.50
CA GLU A 66 -16.84 15.11 0.78
C GLU A 66 -15.46 14.49 0.58
N GLU A 67 -15.30 13.66 -0.46
CA GLU A 67 -14.02 13.05 -0.79
C GLU A 67 -13.00 14.09 -1.25
N ILE A 68 -13.41 15.08 -2.07
CA ILE A 68 -12.54 16.21 -2.46
C ILE A 68 -12.05 16.98 -1.24
N ASN A 69 -12.95 17.32 -0.30
CA ASN A 69 -12.57 18.05 0.89
C ASN A 69 -11.55 17.26 1.74
N THR A 70 -11.76 15.96 1.90
CA THR A 70 -10.85 15.09 2.65
C THR A 70 -9.49 14.99 1.96
N LEU A 71 -9.47 14.77 0.64
CA LEU A 71 -8.25 14.76 -0.16
C LEU A 71 -7.52 16.10 -0.11
N PHE A 72 -8.24 17.20 -0.26
CA PHE A 72 -7.66 18.54 -0.24
C PHE A 72 -7.01 18.84 1.10
N MET A 73 -7.70 18.56 2.21
CA MET A 73 -7.17 18.81 3.55
C MET A 73 -5.93 17.96 3.86
N SER A 74 -5.94 16.68 3.52
CA SER A 74 -4.78 15.81 3.77
C SER A 74 -3.57 16.18 2.91
N ASN A 75 -3.78 16.49 1.64
CA ASN A 75 -2.68 16.76 0.71
C ASN A 75 -2.11 18.18 0.85
N ILE A 76 -2.92 19.19 1.24
CA ILE A 76 -2.41 20.54 1.54
C ILE A 76 -1.39 20.52 2.68
N ILE A 77 -1.64 19.71 3.71
CA ILE A 77 -0.71 19.58 4.84
C ILE A 77 0.65 19.04 4.36
N ASP A 78 0.62 18.13 3.39
CA ASP A 78 1.82 17.52 2.80
C ASP A 78 2.40 18.34 1.62
N GLY A 79 1.81 19.50 1.30
CA GLY A 79 2.27 20.37 0.21
C GLY A 79 2.01 19.81 -1.19
N VAL A 80 1.08 18.88 -1.34
CA VAL A 80 0.73 18.23 -2.61
C VAL A 80 -0.53 18.86 -3.20
N ASP A 81 -0.47 19.25 -4.49
CA ASP A 81 -1.66 19.68 -5.22
C ASP A 81 -2.43 18.45 -5.71
N ILE A 82 -3.67 18.31 -5.26
CA ILE A 82 -4.52 17.18 -5.65
C ILE A 82 -4.87 17.17 -7.13
N PHE A 83 -4.88 18.32 -7.78
CA PHE A 83 -5.17 18.41 -9.22
C PHE A 83 -4.02 17.91 -10.09
N ASP A 84 -2.80 17.86 -9.55
CA ASP A 84 -1.65 17.28 -10.22
C ASP A 84 -1.59 15.74 -10.07
N MET A 85 -2.38 15.14 -9.16
CA MET A 85 -2.33 13.70 -8.91
C MET A 85 -2.52 12.83 -10.15
N PRO A 86 -3.46 13.09 -11.08
CA PRO A 86 -3.61 12.29 -12.29
C PRO A 86 -2.38 12.36 -13.21
N GLU A 87 -1.74 13.53 -13.31
CA GLU A 87 -0.51 13.72 -14.07
C GLU A 87 0.66 12.99 -13.40
N GLN A 88 0.84 13.18 -12.09
CA GLN A 88 1.87 12.48 -11.33
C GLN A 88 1.75 10.96 -11.43
N LEU A 89 0.53 10.44 -11.37
CA LEU A 89 0.28 9.01 -11.57
C LEU A 89 0.70 8.52 -12.95
N SER A 90 0.58 9.36 -13.99
CA SER A 90 1.03 9.01 -15.35
C SER A 90 2.54 8.72 -15.40
N HIS A 91 3.33 9.42 -14.59
CA HIS A 91 4.78 9.28 -14.50
C HIS A 91 5.24 8.08 -13.65
N VAL A 92 4.34 7.44 -12.89
CA VAL A 92 4.68 6.24 -12.13
C VAL A 92 4.94 5.09 -13.09
N THR A 93 6.15 4.53 -13.02
CA THR A 93 6.58 3.39 -13.82
C THR A 93 6.75 2.14 -12.96
N LYS A 94 6.72 0.98 -13.61
CA LYS A 94 6.99 -0.31 -12.96
C LYS A 94 8.36 -0.31 -12.27
N ASP A 95 9.39 0.25 -12.90
CA ASP A 95 10.75 0.27 -12.36
C ASP A 95 10.86 1.11 -11.08
N ILE A 96 10.11 2.22 -11.02
CA ILE A 96 10.00 3.03 -9.79
C ILE A 96 9.36 2.19 -8.68
N CYS A 97 8.26 1.48 -8.98
CA CYS A 97 7.60 0.63 -8.01
C CYS A 97 8.48 -0.55 -7.57
N ASP A 98 9.20 -1.19 -8.48
CA ASP A 98 10.13 -2.28 -8.15
C ASP A 98 11.24 -1.79 -7.20
N SER A 99 11.79 -0.61 -7.46
CA SER A 99 12.81 0.01 -6.61
C SER A 99 12.27 0.34 -5.22
N LEU A 100 11.06 0.89 -5.17
CA LEU A 100 10.39 1.23 -3.92
C LEU A 100 10.08 -0.01 -3.09
N ILE A 101 9.61 -1.10 -3.71
CA ILE A 101 9.34 -2.36 -3.02
C ILE A 101 10.62 -2.92 -2.39
N ARG A 102 11.75 -2.88 -3.11
CA ARG A 102 13.02 -3.36 -2.56
C ARG A 102 13.46 -2.58 -1.33
N SER A 103 13.23 -1.28 -1.28
CA SER A 103 13.59 -0.43 -0.14
C SER A 103 12.61 -0.55 1.02
N LEU A 104 11.31 -0.50 0.78
CA LEU A 104 10.29 -0.54 1.82
C LEU A 104 10.20 -1.89 2.53
N PHE A 105 10.40 -2.98 1.79
CA PHE A 105 10.35 -4.33 2.35
C PHE A 105 11.73 -4.88 2.69
N ALA A 106 12.66 -4.03 3.12
CA ALA A 106 13.92 -4.48 3.70
C ALA A 106 13.63 -5.25 5.02
N PRO A 107 14.35 -6.35 5.32
CA PRO A 107 14.06 -7.19 6.50
C PRO A 107 14.04 -6.41 7.82
N GLU A 108 14.92 -5.44 7.96
CA GLU A 108 15.06 -4.57 9.14
C GLU A 108 13.90 -3.58 9.31
N SER A 109 13.13 -3.33 8.23
CA SER A 109 12.00 -2.40 8.23
C SER A 109 10.65 -3.09 8.46
N GLN A 110 10.65 -4.40 8.74
CA GLN A 110 9.42 -5.18 8.87
C GLN A 110 9.11 -5.46 10.34
N THR A 111 7.86 -5.23 10.72
CA THR A 111 7.31 -5.61 12.03
C THR A 111 6.06 -6.46 11.82
N VAL A 112 5.86 -7.45 12.68
CA VAL A 112 4.67 -8.30 12.69
C VAL A 112 4.00 -8.22 14.04
N SER A 113 2.71 -7.94 14.06
CA SER A 113 1.86 -7.99 15.25
C SER A 113 0.79 -9.07 15.06
N VAL A 114 0.61 -9.92 16.07
CA VAL A 114 -0.39 -10.99 16.05
C VAL A 114 -1.23 -10.87 17.32
N ILE A 115 -2.53 -10.63 17.14
CA ILE A 115 -3.52 -10.64 18.23
C ILE A 115 -4.17 -12.01 18.24
N ARG A 116 -4.15 -12.68 19.40
CA ARG A 116 -4.77 -13.98 19.61
C ARG A 116 -5.94 -13.85 20.55
N PRO A 117 -7.02 -14.64 20.37
CA PRO A 117 -8.10 -14.67 21.35
C PRO A 117 -7.57 -15.15 22.71
N GLU A 118 -8.10 -14.56 23.77
CA GLU A 118 -7.82 -15.02 25.12
C GLU A 118 -8.33 -16.45 25.28
N LYS A 119 -7.48 -17.37 25.77
CA LYS A 119 -7.93 -18.73 26.07
C LYS A 119 -8.94 -18.64 27.20
N GLU A 120 -10.18 -19.09 26.96
CA GLU A 120 -11.14 -19.30 28.03
C GLU A 120 -10.48 -20.15 29.12
N LYS A 121 -10.35 -19.57 30.31
CA LYS A 121 -9.96 -20.33 31.50
C LYS A 121 -11.12 -21.30 31.82
N LYS A 122 -10.97 -22.55 31.47
CA LYS A 122 -11.84 -23.62 32.00
C LYS A 122 -11.57 -23.83 33.47
#